data_c99e3fe9113b4b07f7ad4bf8a9698c4b
#
_entry.id   c99e3fe9113b4b07f7ad4bf8a9698c4b
#
_cell.length_a   1.000
_cell.length_b   1.000
_cell.length_c   1.000
_cell.angle_alpha   90.00
_cell.angle_beta   90.00
_cell.angle_gamma   90.00
#
_symmetry.space_group_name_H-M   'P 1'
#
loop_
_entity.id
_entity.type
_entity.pdbx_description
1 polymer ?
#
loop_
_entity_poly.entity_id
_entity_poly.type
_entity_poly.pdbx_seq_one_letter_code
_entity_poly.pdbx_strand_id
1 'polypeptide(L)'
;NVFFGKPCGLMDQTACAVGKVITIDFKEVGHPVVREVPFDLAAKGFALCISDTKGSHADLTDDYAAVRREMESVAEFFGKKVLRDVDEETFLKAIPEVRKVTGDRAVVRAIHFYNDSRRAGEIYEAIKADDFDRFLQLIIEGGHSSFEFNQNAYSIKNPQEQGVPLALAISQKVLNGRGAWRLQGGGFAGTIQAFVPLALLETYKNAIDAVFGAGSCHVLSVRNYGAVMVTPD
;
A
#
# COMPACT_ATOMS: atom_id res chain seq x y z
N ASN A 1 -11.82 -11.01 -12.72
CA ASN A 1 -11.09 -12.10 -13.38
C ASN A 1 -11.98 -12.85 -14.39
N VAL A 2 -13.20 -13.28 -13.99
CA VAL A 2 -14.04 -14.12 -14.85
C VAL A 2 -14.76 -13.30 -15.92
N PHE A 3 -15.40 -12.19 -15.55
CA PHE A 3 -16.23 -11.42 -16.47
C PHE A 3 -15.46 -10.39 -17.29
N PHE A 4 -14.47 -9.71 -16.70
CA PHE A 4 -13.70 -8.68 -17.40
C PHE A 4 -12.34 -9.15 -17.90
N GLY A 5 -11.91 -10.39 -17.56
CA GLY A 5 -10.62 -10.91 -17.94
C GLY A 5 -9.41 -10.15 -17.34
N LYS A 6 -9.62 -9.20 -16.44
CA LYS A 6 -8.56 -8.42 -15.80
C LYS A 6 -8.06 -9.17 -14.56
N PRO A 7 -6.75 -9.45 -14.45
CA PRO A 7 -6.18 -10.05 -13.26
C PRO A 7 -6.19 -9.04 -12.10
N CYS A 8 -7.16 -9.19 -11.19
CA CYS A 8 -7.30 -8.37 -10.00
C CYS A 8 -7.12 -9.20 -8.73
N GLY A 9 -6.50 -8.60 -7.70
CA GLY A 9 -6.53 -9.11 -6.34
C GLY A 9 -7.94 -9.02 -5.72
N LEU A 10 -8.07 -9.47 -4.48
CA LEU A 10 -9.34 -9.47 -3.74
C LEU A 10 -9.41 -8.41 -2.64
N MET A 11 -8.33 -7.66 -2.39
CA MET A 11 -8.23 -6.74 -1.26
C MET A 11 -9.28 -5.64 -1.32
N ASP A 12 -9.36 -4.90 -2.42
CA ASP A 12 -10.27 -3.76 -2.57
C ASP A 12 -11.73 -4.20 -2.53
N GLN A 13 -12.05 -5.29 -3.21
CA GLN A 13 -13.40 -5.86 -3.23
C GLN A 13 -13.84 -6.31 -1.84
N THR A 14 -12.94 -6.97 -1.08
CA THR A 14 -13.23 -7.40 0.29
C THR A 14 -13.41 -6.18 1.20
N ALA A 15 -12.54 -5.19 1.11
CA ALA A 15 -12.65 -3.96 1.90
C ALA A 15 -13.96 -3.21 1.61
N CYS A 16 -14.34 -3.08 0.34
CA CYS A 16 -15.61 -2.44 -0.05
C CYS A 16 -16.84 -3.23 0.42
N ALA A 17 -16.77 -4.56 0.39
CA ALA A 17 -17.88 -5.41 0.82
C ALA A 17 -18.09 -5.39 2.33
N VAL A 18 -17.02 -5.34 3.11
CA VAL A 18 -17.07 -5.36 4.58
C VAL A 18 -17.27 -3.95 5.16
N GLY A 19 -16.59 -2.94 4.60
CA GLY A 19 -16.52 -1.60 5.19
C GLY A 19 -15.61 -1.55 6.41
N LYS A 20 -15.63 -0.44 7.14
CA LYS A 20 -14.81 -0.21 8.32
C LYS A 20 -13.30 -0.28 8.03
N VAL A 21 -12.48 -0.34 9.07
CA VAL A 21 -11.07 -0.72 8.97
C VAL A 21 -10.96 -2.21 9.25
N ILE A 22 -10.27 -2.92 8.37
CA ILE A 22 -10.15 -4.38 8.45
C ILE A 22 -8.71 -4.82 8.23
N THR A 23 -8.35 -5.96 8.79
CA THR A 23 -7.18 -6.73 8.38
C THR A 23 -7.63 -7.96 7.61
N ILE A 24 -6.87 -8.34 6.59
CA ILE A 24 -7.18 -9.48 5.73
C ILE A 24 -5.93 -10.36 5.61
N ASP A 25 -6.04 -11.64 5.93
CA ASP A 25 -5.02 -12.64 5.60
C ASP A 25 -5.52 -13.50 4.43
N PHE A 26 -4.82 -13.40 3.29
CA PHE A 26 -5.09 -14.16 2.07
C PHE A 26 -4.27 -15.46 1.98
N LYS A 27 -3.82 -16.04 3.08
CA LYS A 27 -3.11 -17.31 3.05
C LYS A 27 -3.89 -18.36 2.26
N GLU A 28 -5.20 -18.42 2.46
CA GLU A 28 -6.12 -19.20 1.66
C GLU A 28 -7.01 -18.26 0.84
N VAL A 29 -6.69 -18.07 -0.44
CA VAL A 29 -7.37 -17.09 -1.31
C VAL A 29 -8.88 -17.33 -1.40
N GLY A 30 -9.32 -18.58 -1.39
CA GLY A 30 -10.75 -18.94 -1.42
C GLY A 30 -11.49 -18.69 -0.10
N HIS A 31 -10.76 -18.57 1.00
CA HIS A 31 -11.29 -18.40 2.35
C HIS A 31 -10.44 -17.41 3.16
N PRO A 32 -10.40 -16.13 2.77
CA PRO A 32 -9.58 -15.14 3.45
C PRO A 32 -10.08 -14.92 4.89
N VAL A 33 -9.14 -14.76 5.82
CA VAL A 33 -9.47 -14.41 7.19
C VAL A 33 -9.59 -12.88 7.28
N VAL A 34 -10.80 -12.39 7.49
CA VAL A 34 -11.11 -10.95 7.64
C VAL A 34 -11.44 -10.66 9.09
N ARG A 35 -10.81 -9.62 9.66
CA ARG A 35 -11.09 -9.15 11.01
C ARG A 35 -11.33 -7.65 11.00
N GLU A 36 -12.40 -7.21 11.66
CA GLU A 36 -12.65 -5.78 11.88
C GLU A 36 -11.66 -5.23 12.92
N VAL A 37 -11.22 -4.00 12.70
CA VAL A 37 -10.33 -3.29 13.62
C VAL A 37 -11.05 -2.03 14.06
N PRO A 38 -11.35 -1.86 15.36
CA PRO A 38 -11.94 -0.63 15.86
C PRO A 38 -10.90 0.50 15.78
N PHE A 39 -11.07 1.39 14.80
CA PHE A 39 -10.15 2.49 14.56
C PHE A 39 -10.91 3.72 14.09
N ASP A 40 -10.86 4.78 14.89
CA ASP A 40 -11.43 6.09 14.58
C ASP A 40 -10.30 7.12 14.45
N LEU A 41 -9.94 7.41 13.21
CA LEU A 41 -8.88 8.35 12.89
C LEU A 41 -9.25 9.79 13.31
N ALA A 42 -10.51 10.17 13.18
CA ALA A 42 -10.98 11.51 13.56
C ALA A 42 -10.89 11.72 15.07
N ALA A 43 -11.22 10.71 15.87
CA ALA A 43 -11.05 10.76 17.33
C ALA A 43 -9.56 10.91 17.75
N LYS A 44 -8.61 10.48 16.88
CA LYS A 44 -7.18 10.73 17.08
C LYS A 44 -6.74 12.14 16.65
N GLY A 45 -7.63 12.98 16.16
CA GLY A 45 -7.31 14.31 15.66
C GLY A 45 -6.66 14.35 14.29
N PHE A 46 -6.89 13.32 13.45
CA PHE A 46 -6.31 13.16 12.12
C PHE A 46 -7.38 12.97 11.04
N ALA A 47 -7.02 13.35 9.83
CA ALA A 47 -7.75 13.08 8.61
C ALA A 47 -6.99 12.10 7.71
N LEU A 48 -7.73 11.25 6.98
CA LEU A 48 -7.19 10.46 5.89
C LEU A 48 -7.26 11.28 4.60
N CYS A 49 -6.11 11.52 3.97
CA CYS A 49 -6.02 12.22 2.71
C CYS A 49 -5.50 11.29 1.62
N ILE A 50 -6.12 11.35 0.44
CA ILE A 50 -5.60 10.76 -0.78
C ILE A 50 -5.19 11.88 -1.71
N SER A 51 -3.91 11.92 -2.10
CA SER A 51 -3.37 12.92 -3.02
C SER A 51 -3.24 12.30 -4.41
N ASP A 52 -4.01 12.79 -5.36
CA ASP A 52 -3.98 12.39 -6.77
C ASP A 52 -2.88 13.17 -7.48
N THR A 53 -1.87 12.47 -7.96
CA THR A 53 -0.70 13.06 -8.65
C THR A 53 -0.94 13.31 -10.14
N LYS A 54 -2.13 13.02 -10.65
CA LYS A 54 -2.52 13.11 -12.07
C LYS A 54 -1.67 12.26 -13.02
N GLY A 55 -0.88 11.33 -12.48
CA GLY A 55 -0.09 10.41 -13.30
C GLY A 55 -0.97 9.45 -14.09
N SER A 56 -0.58 9.17 -15.33
CA SER A 56 -1.29 8.22 -16.18
C SER A 56 -0.96 6.78 -15.79
N HIS A 57 -1.97 5.92 -15.76
CA HIS A 57 -1.82 4.46 -15.63
C HIS A 57 -1.70 3.76 -17.00
N ALA A 58 -1.72 4.52 -18.10
CA ALA A 58 -1.52 3.98 -19.44
C ALA A 58 -0.12 3.34 -19.54
N ASP A 59 -0.04 2.18 -20.20
CA ASP A 59 1.19 1.44 -20.46
C ASP A 59 1.96 0.90 -19.22
N LEU A 60 1.33 0.90 -18.03
CA LEU A 60 1.94 0.39 -16.79
C LEU A 60 1.62 -1.08 -16.50
N THR A 61 0.86 -1.76 -17.37
CA THR A 61 0.44 -3.16 -17.16
C THR A 61 1.62 -4.10 -16.94
N ASP A 62 2.71 -3.92 -17.71
CA ASP A 62 3.92 -4.73 -17.57
C ASP A 62 4.64 -4.49 -16.24
N ASP A 63 4.65 -3.22 -15.76
CA ASP A 63 5.27 -2.86 -14.48
C ASP A 63 4.52 -3.51 -13.32
N TYR A 64 3.18 -3.48 -13.34
CA TYR A 64 2.36 -4.20 -12.36
C TYR A 64 2.57 -5.72 -12.42
N ALA A 65 2.56 -6.28 -13.62
CA ALA A 65 2.79 -7.70 -13.82
C ALA A 65 4.19 -8.14 -13.37
N ALA A 66 5.21 -7.27 -13.55
CA ALA A 66 6.58 -7.55 -13.15
C ALA A 66 6.73 -7.70 -11.63
N VAL A 67 6.02 -6.90 -10.82
CA VAL A 67 6.07 -7.03 -9.34
C VAL A 67 5.69 -8.43 -8.93
N ARG A 68 4.55 -8.90 -9.41
CA ARG A 68 4.04 -10.25 -9.08
C ARG A 68 4.94 -11.35 -9.64
N ARG A 69 5.28 -11.28 -10.93
CA ARG A 69 6.09 -12.29 -11.61
C ARG A 69 7.46 -12.48 -10.97
N GLU A 70 8.09 -11.39 -10.54
CA GLU A 70 9.40 -11.46 -9.88
C GLU A 70 9.31 -12.06 -8.48
N MET A 71 8.27 -11.78 -7.70
CA MET A 71 8.02 -12.44 -6.42
C MET A 71 7.72 -13.94 -6.62
N GLU A 72 6.93 -14.29 -7.63
CA GLU A 72 6.66 -15.68 -8.00
C GLU A 72 7.93 -16.42 -8.43
N SER A 73 8.82 -15.81 -9.21
CA SER A 73 10.08 -16.42 -9.62
C SER A 73 10.99 -16.77 -8.44
N VAL A 74 11.00 -15.96 -7.39
CA VAL A 74 11.71 -16.28 -6.14
C VAL A 74 11.05 -17.48 -5.44
N ALA A 75 9.72 -17.54 -5.37
CA ALA A 75 9.03 -18.68 -4.78
C ALA A 75 9.28 -19.99 -5.57
N GLU A 76 9.30 -19.92 -6.90
CA GLU A 76 9.59 -21.03 -7.81
C GLU A 76 10.98 -21.62 -7.60
N PHE A 77 11.99 -20.80 -7.27
CA PHE A 77 13.33 -21.28 -6.91
C PHE A 77 13.28 -22.29 -5.75
N PHE A 78 12.32 -22.13 -4.82
CA PHE A 78 12.09 -23.06 -3.70
C PHE A 78 11.03 -24.13 -3.99
N GLY A 79 10.58 -24.26 -5.24
CA GLY A 79 9.52 -25.20 -5.62
C GLY A 79 8.14 -24.82 -5.07
N LYS A 80 7.93 -23.55 -4.77
CA LYS A 80 6.66 -23.00 -4.26
C LYS A 80 6.00 -22.11 -5.32
N LYS A 81 4.68 -21.87 -5.15
CA LYS A 81 3.92 -20.98 -6.05
C LYS A 81 3.95 -19.53 -5.61
N VAL A 82 4.02 -19.29 -4.30
CA VAL A 82 3.98 -17.98 -3.70
C VAL A 82 4.98 -17.86 -2.55
N LEU A 83 5.48 -16.66 -2.29
CA LEU A 83 6.45 -16.40 -1.21
C LEU A 83 5.88 -16.71 0.19
N ARG A 84 4.57 -16.67 0.37
CA ARG A 84 3.92 -17.04 1.64
C ARG A 84 4.22 -18.49 2.07
N ASP A 85 4.54 -19.37 1.13
CA ASP A 85 4.85 -20.78 1.37
C ASP A 85 6.35 -21.05 1.54
N VAL A 86 7.18 -20.01 1.43
CA VAL A 86 8.63 -20.06 1.63
C VAL A 86 8.96 -19.45 2.98
N ASP A 87 9.73 -20.18 3.79
CA ASP A 87 10.20 -19.65 5.07
C ASP A 87 11.21 -18.52 4.86
N GLU A 88 11.01 -17.39 5.58
CA GLU A 88 11.83 -16.18 5.43
C GLU A 88 13.31 -16.44 5.73
N GLU A 89 13.63 -17.22 6.77
CA GLU A 89 15.02 -17.53 7.15
C GLU A 89 15.72 -18.38 6.07
N THR A 90 14.97 -19.34 5.50
CA THR A 90 15.45 -20.16 4.38
C THR A 90 15.72 -19.31 3.14
N PHE A 91 14.82 -18.36 2.82
CA PHE A 91 15.02 -17.40 1.74
C PHE A 91 16.27 -16.54 1.97
N LEU A 92 16.42 -15.94 3.16
CA LEU A 92 17.55 -15.06 3.47
C LEU A 92 18.90 -15.77 3.33
N LYS A 93 19.01 -17.03 3.77
CA LYS A 93 20.22 -17.83 3.63
C LYS A 93 20.54 -18.16 2.16
N ALA A 94 19.53 -18.27 1.31
CA ALA A 94 19.68 -18.64 -0.10
C ALA A 94 19.86 -17.42 -1.03
N ILE A 95 19.83 -16.19 -0.55
CA ILE A 95 19.96 -14.96 -1.37
C ILE A 95 21.13 -15.03 -2.36
N PRO A 96 22.35 -15.50 -1.99
CA PRO A 96 23.47 -15.59 -2.94
C PRO A 96 23.17 -16.44 -4.17
N GLU A 97 22.36 -17.48 -4.04
CA GLU A 97 21.99 -18.37 -5.14
C GLU A 97 20.70 -17.89 -5.86
N VAL A 98 19.72 -17.45 -5.11
CA VAL A 98 18.45 -16.91 -5.66
C VAL A 98 18.73 -15.76 -6.62
N ARG A 99 19.58 -14.79 -6.25
CA ARG A 99 19.90 -13.63 -7.07
C ARG A 99 20.53 -13.98 -8.42
N LYS A 100 21.27 -15.10 -8.52
CA LYS A 100 21.90 -15.55 -9.76
C LYS A 100 20.86 -16.02 -10.77
N VAL A 101 19.73 -16.52 -10.28
CA VAL A 101 18.65 -17.09 -11.10
C VAL A 101 17.57 -16.06 -11.41
N THR A 102 17.15 -15.29 -10.39
CA THR A 102 15.99 -14.40 -10.48
C THR A 102 16.35 -12.92 -10.68
N GLY A 103 17.61 -12.55 -10.43
CA GLY A 103 18.10 -11.18 -10.44
C GLY A 103 17.86 -10.42 -9.13
N ASP A 104 18.59 -9.33 -8.95
CA ASP A 104 18.61 -8.56 -7.70
C ASP A 104 17.24 -7.95 -7.37
N ARG A 105 16.52 -7.42 -8.37
CA ARG A 105 15.22 -6.76 -8.15
C ARG A 105 14.17 -7.73 -7.63
N ALA A 106 14.14 -8.97 -8.10
CA ALA A 106 13.23 -9.99 -7.59
C ALA A 106 13.51 -10.31 -6.11
N VAL A 107 14.79 -10.39 -5.73
CA VAL A 107 15.22 -10.59 -4.33
C VAL A 107 14.79 -9.42 -3.46
N VAL A 108 15.02 -8.18 -3.89
CA VAL A 108 14.63 -6.97 -3.12
C VAL A 108 13.11 -6.91 -2.94
N ARG A 109 12.34 -7.26 -3.96
CA ARG A 109 10.87 -7.37 -3.89
C ARG A 109 10.40 -8.47 -2.94
N ALA A 110 11.11 -9.60 -2.90
CA ALA A 110 10.83 -10.64 -1.91
C ALA A 110 11.08 -10.17 -0.46
N ILE A 111 12.17 -9.42 -0.23
CA ILE A 111 12.42 -8.77 1.06
C ILE A 111 11.27 -7.82 1.45
N HIS A 112 10.79 -7.01 0.49
CA HIS A 112 9.61 -6.17 0.71
C HIS A 112 8.40 -7.00 1.15
N PHE A 113 8.13 -8.10 0.46
CA PHE A 113 6.99 -8.98 0.76
C PHE A 113 7.01 -9.46 2.23
N TYR A 114 8.13 -9.98 2.71
CA TYR A 114 8.24 -10.46 4.10
C TYR A 114 8.09 -9.31 5.10
N ASN A 115 8.79 -8.19 4.85
CA ASN A 115 8.71 -7.02 5.71
C ASN A 115 7.31 -6.43 5.79
N ASP A 116 6.62 -6.28 4.64
CA ASP A 116 5.29 -5.65 4.60
C ASP A 116 4.20 -6.59 5.15
N SER A 117 4.35 -7.91 4.96
CA SER A 117 3.48 -8.92 5.57
C SER A 117 3.57 -8.90 7.10
N ARG A 118 4.79 -8.81 7.67
CA ARG A 118 4.99 -8.67 9.11
C ARG A 118 4.44 -7.34 9.61
N ARG A 119 4.72 -6.24 8.92
CA ARG A 119 4.26 -4.89 9.24
C ARG A 119 2.73 -4.78 9.27
N ALA A 120 2.02 -5.49 8.39
CA ALA A 120 0.55 -5.53 8.43
C ALA A 120 0.04 -6.09 9.76
N GLY A 121 0.70 -7.12 10.30
CA GLY A 121 0.41 -7.64 11.65
C GLY A 121 0.74 -6.65 12.76
N GLU A 122 1.90 -5.98 12.65
CA GLU A 122 2.32 -4.96 13.64
C GLU A 122 1.36 -3.76 13.65
N ILE A 123 0.87 -3.32 12.50
CA ILE A 123 -0.16 -2.26 12.39
C ILE A 123 -1.44 -2.68 13.13
N TYR A 124 -1.89 -3.91 12.93
CA TYR A 124 -3.06 -4.44 13.65
C TYR A 124 -2.86 -4.42 15.16
N GLU A 125 -1.71 -4.88 15.65
CA GLU A 125 -1.43 -4.87 17.09
C GLU A 125 -1.25 -3.45 17.65
N ALA A 126 -0.64 -2.52 16.93
CA ALA A 126 -0.53 -1.12 17.32
C ALA A 126 -1.91 -0.47 17.48
N ILE A 127 -2.83 -0.71 16.54
CA ILE A 127 -4.21 -0.19 16.64
C ILE A 127 -4.93 -0.79 17.86
N LYS A 128 -4.81 -2.09 18.09
CA LYS A 128 -5.40 -2.76 19.26
C LYS A 128 -4.88 -2.25 20.61
N ALA A 129 -3.59 -1.92 20.64
CA ALA A 129 -2.92 -1.37 21.82
C ALA A 129 -3.18 0.14 22.00
N ASP A 130 -3.92 0.76 21.09
CA ASP A 130 -4.13 2.21 21.01
C ASP A 130 -2.82 3.01 20.86
N ASP A 131 -1.77 2.37 20.36
CA ASP A 131 -0.46 2.96 20.10
C ASP A 131 -0.44 3.64 18.72
N PHE A 132 -0.99 4.86 18.71
CA PHE A 132 -1.14 5.62 17.48
C PHE A 132 0.20 6.11 16.91
N ASP A 133 1.18 6.40 17.74
CA ASP A 133 2.52 6.80 17.29
C ASP A 133 3.22 5.65 16.56
N ARG A 134 3.14 4.43 17.10
CA ARG A 134 3.65 3.24 16.40
C ARG A 134 2.91 2.97 15.10
N PHE A 135 1.59 3.16 15.06
CA PHE A 135 0.81 3.07 13.84
C PHE A 135 1.35 4.02 12.76
N LEU A 136 1.53 5.31 13.06
CA LEU A 136 2.05 6.30 12.10
C LEU A 136 3.46 5.94 11.63
N GLN A 137 4.33 5.49 12.55
CA GLN A 137 5.68 5.04 12.22
C GLN A 137 5.65 3.87 11.23
N LEU A 138 4.82 2.85 11.47
CA LEU A 138 4.67 1.68 10.61
C LEU A 138 4.15 2.05 9.21
N ILE A 139 3.27 3.04 9.10
CA ILE A 139 2.82 3.57 7.81
C ILE A 139 4.00 4.15 7.02
N ILE A 140 4.86 4.95 7.66
CA ILE A 140 6.05 5.53 7.02
C ILE A 140 7.05 4.44 6.63
N GLU A 141 7.34 3.49 7.52
CA GLU A 141 8.22 2.35 7.23
C GLU A 141 7.72 1.54 6.01
N GLY A 142 6.39 1.32 5.90
CA GLY A 142 5.77 0.68 4.76
C GLY A 142 5.92 1.50 3.47
N GLY A 143 5.82 2.81 3.56
CA GLY A 143 6.07 3.73 2.44
C GLY A 143 7.50 3.66 1.93
N HIS A 144 8.48 3.67 2.83
CA HIS A 144 9.91 3.51 2.50
C HIS A 144 10.17 2.14 1.88
N SER A 145 9.62 1.07 2.45
CA SER A 145 9.76 -0.28 1.90
C SER A 145 9.17 -0.41 0.49
N SER A 146 8.04 0.25 0.22
CA SER A 146 7.45 0.31 -1.12
C SER A 146 8.38 1.03 -2.10
N PHE A 147 8.95 2.17 -1.69
CA PHE A 147 9.84 2.96 -2.54
C PHE A 147 11.17 2.25 -2.79
N GLU A 148 11.82 1.79 -1.73
CA GLU A 148 13.19 1.29 -1.76
C GLU A 148 13.27 -0.16 -2.27
N PHE A 149 12.35 -1.03 -1.82
CA PHE A 149 12.42 -2.46 -2.05
C PHE A 149 11.41 -2.96 -3.09
N ASN A 150 10.13 -2.58 -2.99
CA ASN A 150 9.16 -2.93 -4.02
C ASN A 150 9.41 -2.18 -5.33
N GLN A 151 9.98 -0.98 -5.24
CA GLN A 151 10.35 -0.14 -6.38
C GLN A 151 9.16 0.12 -7.31
N ASN A 152 8.03 0.47 -6.69
CA ASN A 152 6.77 0.74 -7.38
C ASN A 152 6.32 2.20 -7.27
N ALA A 153 7.23 3.13 -6.95
CA ALA A 153 6.90 4.55 -6.86
C ALA A 153 6.81 5.25 -8.21
N TYR A 154 7.53 4.77 -9.22
CA TYR A 154 7.49 5.26 -10.61
C TYR A 154 7.99 4.17 -11.57
N SER A 155 7.63 4.30 -12.86
CA SER A 155 8.11 3.38 -13.88
C SER A 155 9.52 3.76 -14.36
N ILE A 156 10.40 2.76 -14.48
CA ILE A 156 11.73 2.93 -15.07
C ILE A 156 11.68 3.21 -16.58
N LYS A 157 10.54 2.94 -17.23
CA LYS A 157 10.31 3.25 -18.65
C LYS A 157 10.22 4.76 -18.89
N ASN A 158 9.74 5.51 -17.89
CA ASN A 158 9.67 6.97 -17.95
C ASN A 158 10.16 7.60 -16.63
N PRO A 159 11.48 7.64 -16.41
CA PRO A 159 12.06 8.09 -15.14
C PRO A 159 11.86 9.59 -14.85
N GLN A 160 11.36 10.37 -15.80
CA GLN A 160 11.04 11.78 -15.60
C GLN A 160 9.65 11.98 -14.98
N GLU A 161 8.74 11.03 -15.12
CA GLU A 161 7.40 11.09 -14.55
C GLU A 161 7.39 10.55 -13.12
N GLN A 162 7.66 11.42 -12.16
CA GLN A 162 7.76 11.07 -10.73
C GLN A 162 6.73 11.81 -9.88
N GLY A 163 5.47 11.83 -10.28
CA GLY A 163 4.40 12.47 -9.53
C GLY A 163 4.23 11.89 -8.12
N VAL A 164 4.27 10.57 -7.97
CA VAL A 164 4.20 9.88 -6.67
C VAL A 164 5.39 10.24 -5.77
N PRO A 165 6.66 10.11 -6.18
CA PRO A 165 7.80 10.60 -5.40
C PRO A 165 7.70 12.06 -4.98
N LEU A 166 7.25 12.94 -5.89
CA LEU A 166 7.06 14.36 -5.60
C LEU A 166 6.00 14.58 -4.51
N ALA A 167 4.86 13.90 -4.60
CA ALA A 167 3.81 13.98 -3.59
C ALA A 167 4.27 13.48 -2.21
N LEU A 168 5.05 12.39 -2.17
CA LEU A 168 5.67 11.88 -0.93
C LEU A 168 6.63 12.90 -0.33
N ALA A 169 7.48 13.54 -1.15
CA ALA A 169 8.43 14.56 -0.70
C ALA A 169 7.73 15.82 -0.14
N ILE A 170 6.64 16.27 -0.79
CA ILE A 170 5.81 17.38 -0.29
C ILE A 170 5.16 16.99 1.04
N SER A 171 4.59 15.80 1.13
CA SER A 171 3.97 15.29 2.36
C SER A 171 4.97 15.28 3.51
N GLN A 172 6.19 14.79 3.28
CA GLN A 172 7.27 14.80 4.26
C GLN A 172 7.58 16.22 4.76
N LYS A 173 7.70 17.17 3.85
CA LYS A 173 8.01 18.56 4.20
C LYS A 173 6.89 19.22 4.99
N VAL A 174 5.65 19.07 4.58
CA VAL A 174 4.49 19.71 5.22
C VAL A 174 4.20 19.08 6.57
N LEU A 175 4.20 17.75 6.66
CA LEU A 175 3.88 17.05 7.89
C LEU A 175 5.02 17.09 8.91
N ASN A 176 6.26 17.15 8.46
CA ASN A 176 7.46 17.35 9.29
C ASN A 176 7.45 16.50 10.58
N GLY A 177 7.24 15.19 10.43
CA GLY A 177 7.21 14.23 11.53
C GLY A 177 5.92 14.18 12.35
N ARG A 178 4.90 15.00 12.03
CA ARG A 178 3.62 15.07 12.78
C ARG A 178 2.50 14.22 12.18
N GLY A 179 2.77 13.49 11.12
CA GLY A 179 1.80 12.62 10.44
C GLY A 179 2.50 11.49 9.74
N ALA A 180 1.78 10.80 8.86
CA ALA A 180 2.35 9.72 8.07
C ALA A 180 1.88 9.81 6.61
N TRP A 181 2.68 9.27 5.71
CA TRP A 181 2.39 9.23 4.28
C TRP A 181 3.01 7.98 3.67
N ARG A 182 2.39 7.44 2.65
CA ARG A 182 2.93 6.32 1.89
C ARG A 182 2.29 6.19 0.52
N LEU A 183 3.01 5.54 -0.38
CA LEU A 183 2.38 4.90 -1.52
C LEU A 183 1.53 3.72 -1.03
N GLN A 184 0.34 3.57 -1.58
CA GLN A 184 -0.57 2.47 -1.27
C GLN A 184 -1.08 1.83 -2.56
N GLY A 185 -1.17 0.49 -2.57
CA GLY A 185 -1.61 -0.29 -3.72
C GLY A 185 -0.51 -0.53 -4.76
N GLY A 186 -0.90 -0.64 -6.02
CA GLY A 186 0.00 -1.03 -7.11
C GLY A 186 1.14 -0.07 -7.40
N GLY A 187 0.91 1.22 -7.19
CA GLY A 187 1.93 2.24 -7.40
C GLY A 187 2.14 2.65 -8.85
N PHE A 188 3.37 3.01 -9.19
CA PHE A 188 3.89 3.51 -10.46
C PHE A 188 3.29 4.85 -10.91
N ALA A 189 2.04 5.12 -10.62
CA ALA A 189 1.31 6.36 -10.87
C ALA A 189 0.12 6.51 -9.91
N GLY A 190 -0.67 7.56 -10.07
CA GLY A 190 -1.95 7.74 -9.36
C GLY A 190 -1.80 8.43 -8.03
N THR A 191 -2.04 7.73 -6.93
CA THR A 191 -2.28 8.37 -5.64
C THR A 191 -1.30 7.94 -4.55
N ILE A 192 -1.13 8.83 -3.56
CA ILE A 192 -0.55 8.51 -2.26
C ILE A 192 -1.59 8.67 -1.16
N GLN A 193 -1.36 8.01 -0.04
CA GLN A 193 -2.14 8.11 1.18
C GLN A 193 -1.38 8.93 2.22
N ALA A 194 -2.08 9.80 2.95
CA ALA A 194 -1.51 10.53 4.07
C ALA A 194 -2.47 10.57 5.26
N PHE A 195 -1.91 10.46 6.46
CA PHE A 195 -2.56 10.64 7.75
C PHE A 195 -2.14 12.01 8.27
N VAL A 196 -3.05 12.98 8.18
CA VAL A 196 -2.76 14.40 8.37
C VAL A 196 -3.40 14.89 9.66
N PRO A 197 -2.64 15.49 10.60
CA PRO A 197 -3.23 16.17 11.76
C PRO A 197 -4.26 17.21 11.31
N LEU A 198 -5.40 17.27 11.97
CA LEU A 198 -6.47 18.26 11.64
C LEU A 198 -5.95 19.70 11.66
N ALA A 199 -5.02 20.02 12.55
CA ALA A 199 -4.38 21.33 12.60
C ALA A 199 -3.53 21.67 11.37
N LEU A 200 -3.13 20.68 10.55
CA LEU A 200 -2.34 20.86 9.34
C LEU A 200 -3.15 20.60 8.05
N LEU A 201 -4.43 20.24 8.18
CA LEU A 201 -5.21 19.75 7.06
C LEU A 201 -5.28 20.74 5.89
N GLU A 202 -5.63 21.98 6.16
CA GLU A 202 -5.70 23.03 5.12
C GLU A 202 -4.33 23.34 4.52
N THR A 203 -3.28 23.40 5.34
CA THR A 203 -1.91 23.61 4.87
C THR A 203 -1.47 22.48 3.93
N TYR A 204 -1.75 21.23 4.31
CA TYR A 204 -1.42 20.04 3.51
C TYR A 204 -2.20 20.03 2.19
N LYS A 205 -3.51 20.24 2.26
CA LYS A 205 -4.38 20.30 1.09
C LYS A 205 -3.92 21.36 0.10
N ASN A 206 -3.67 22.58 0.57
CA ASN A 206 -3.21 23.67 -0.27
C ASN A 206 -1.84 23.38 -0.90
N ALA A 207 -0.92 22.72 -0.19
CA ALA A 207 0.39 22.36 -0.72
C ALA A 207 0.28 21.31 -1.84
N ILE A 208 -0.57 20.31 -1.71
CA ILE A 208 -0.82 19.29 -2.73
C ILE A 208 -1.54 19.92 -3.93
N ASP A 209 -2.62 20.67 -3.69
CA ASP A 209 -3.41 21.31 -4.75
C ASP A 209 -2.60 22.34 -5.55
N ALA A 210 -1.66 23.04 -4.93
CA ALA A 210 -0.78 23.99 -5.61
C ALA A 210 0.15 23.32 -6.64
N VAL A 211 0.50 22.05 -6.41
CA VAL A 211 1.43 21.31 -7.30
C VAL A 211 0.68 20.47 -8.34
N PHE A 212 -0.39 19.79 -7.92
CA PHE A 212 -1.09 18.82 -8.78
C PHE A 212 -2.42 19.35 -9.33
N GLY A 213 -2.79 20.57 -8.96
CA GLY A 213 -4.04 21.22 -9.38
C GLY A 213 -5.12 21.16 -8.29
N ALA A 214 -6.02 22.11 -8.35
CA ALA A 214 -7.13 22.22 -7.39
C ALA A 214 -7.95 20.93 -7.30
N GLY A 215 -8.25 20.47 -6.09
CA GLY A 215 -9.00 19.25 -5.85
C GLY A 215 -8.17 17.95 -5.98
N SER A 216 -6.84 18.02 -6.05
CA SER A 216 -5.98 16.83 -6.05
C SER A 216 -5.87 16.18 -4.67
N CYS A 217 -6.08 16.94 -3.59
CA CYS A 217 -6.14 16.38 -2.24
C CYS A 217 -7.59 16.08 -1.84
N HIS A 218 -7.91 14.81 -1.73
CA HIS A 218 -9.20 14.32 -1.29
C HIS A 218 -9.15 13.95 0.18
N VAL A 219 -9.99 14.59 0.99
CA VAL A 219 -10.17 14.24 2.42
C VAL A 219 -11.25 13.18 2.52
N LEU A 220 -10.93 12.03 3.09
CA LEU A 220 -11.80 10.88 3.16
C LEU A 220 -12.20 10.54 4.61
N SER A 221 -13.34 9.89 4.74
CA SER A 221 -13.76 9.20 5.95
C SER A 221 -13.96 7.71 5.67
N VAL A 222 -13.63 6.87 6.64
CA VAL A 222 -13.88 5.43 6.55
C VAL A 222 -15.35 5.18 6.89
N ARG A 223 -16.06 4.54 5.98
CA ARG A 223 -17.47 4.21 6.14
C ARG A 223 -17.64 3.04 7.12
N ASN A 224 -18.58 3.16 8.05
CA ASN A 224 -18.82 2.15 9.11
C ASN A 224 -19.59 0.90 8.63
N TYR A 225 -19.96 0.82 7.37
CA TYR A 225 -20.64 -0.34 6.77
C TYR A 225 -20.15 -0.54 5.33
N GLY A 226 -20.18 -1.79 4.91
CA GLY A 226 -19.82 -2.18 3.55
C GLY A 226 -21.02 -2.19 2.59
N ALA A 227 -21.15 -3.29 1.85
CA ALA A 227 -22.30 -3.50 0.98
C ALA A 227 -23.55 -3.77 1.82
N VAL A 228 -24.60 -3.01 1.59
CA VAL A 228 -25.91 -3.17 2.26
C VAL A 228 -27.01 -3.29 1.22
N MET A 229 -28.05 -4.07 1.52
CA MET A 229 -29.25 -4.12 0.70
C MET A 229 -30.05 -2.84 0.95
N VAL A 230 -30.35 -2.12 -0.13
CA VAL A 230 -31.30 -0.99 -0.09
C VAL A 230 -32.68 -1.55 -0.40
N THR A 231 -33.57 -1.58 0.59
CA THR A 231 -34.98 -1.87 0.37
C THR A 231 -35.69 -0.56 0.03
N PRO A 232 -36.44 -0.46 -1.06
CA PRO A 232 -37.34 0.69 -1.28
C PRO A 232 -38.38 0.70 -0.14
N ASP A 233 -38.64 1.90 0.39
CA ASP A 233 -39.76 2.16 1.33
C ASP A 233 -41.10 1.91 0.68
#